data_c0ad6bdee4e0447548657b4083d9faeb
#
_entry.id   c0ad6bdee4e0447548657b4083d9faeb
#
_cell.length_a   1.000
_cell.length_b   1.000
_cell.length_c   1.000
_cell.angle_alpha   90.00
_cell.angle_beta   90.00
_cell.angle_gamma   90.00
#
_symmetry.space_group_name_H-M   'P 1'
#
loop_
_entity.id
_entity.type
_entity.pdbx_description
1 polymer ?
#
loop_
_entity_poly.entity_id
_entity_poly.type
_entity_poly.pdbx_seq_one_letter_code
_entity_poly.pdbx_strand_id
1 'polypeptide(L)'
;FGLEPRADILHRVVRWQRNNAQAGTHKVKTRSETSYSTKKIYRQKGTGGARHGSRNAPIFRKGGIYKGPTPRSHGHDLPKKVRKLGLMHALSAKAKAGELVVIEDATAAGKTGALARQVKDLGWKRALVIDGAEINEGFAKAAANIEGLDVLPSVGANVYDILKRDTLVLTKAGVEALEARLK
;
A
#
# COMPACT_ATOMS: atom_id res chain seq x y z
N PHE A 1 -21.04 -9.09 8.90
CA PHE A 1 -20.06 -9.64 7.93
C PHE A 1 -20.67 -10.69 6.98
N GLY A 2 -21.96 -10.61 6.66
CA GLY A 2 -22.67 -11.57 5.81
C GLY A 2 -23.00 -11.08 4.41
N LEU A 3 -22.34 -10.04 3.91
CA LEU A 3 -22.59 -9.52 2.56
C LEU A 3 -21.97 -10.41 1.49
N GLU A 4 -22.62 -10.48 0.32
CA GLU A 4 -22.01 -11.10 -0.86
C GLU A 4 -20.81 -10.26 -1.31
N PRO A 5 -19.58 -10.82 -1.38
CA PRO A 5 -18.41 -10.05 -1.72
C PRO A 5 -18.46 -9.48 -3.13
N ARG A 6 -18.18 -8.18 -3.28
CA ARG A 6 -18.12 -7.48 -4.57
C ARG A 6 -16.69 -7.12 -4.92
N ALA A 7 -16.12 -7.84 -5.88
CA ALA A 7 -14.74 -7.66 -6.33
C ALA A 7 -14.46 -6.27 -6.92
N ASP A 8 -15.44 -5.65 -7.60
CA ASP A 8 -15.32 -4.31 -8.17
C ASP A 8 -15.10 -3.24 -7.10
N ILE A 9 -15.84 -3.31 -5.98
CA ILE A 9 -15.68 -2.38 -4.85
C ILE A 9 -14.33 -2.60 -4.16
N LEU A 10 -13.97 -3.85 -3.89
CA LEU A 10 -12.68 -4.20 -3.31
C LEU A 10 -11.50 -3.70 -4.15
N HIS A 11 -11.54 -3.93 -5.46
CA HIS A 11 -10.52 -3.43 -6.39
C HIS A 11 -10.40 -1.90 -6.36
N ARG A 12 -11.53 -1.17 -6.36
CA ARG A 12 -11.52 0.30 -6.29
C ARG A 12 -10.87 0.81 -5.01
N VAL A 13 -11.19 0.21 -3.86
CA VAL A 13 -10.63 0.61 -2.56
C VAL A 13 -9.14 0.27 -2.48
N VAL A 14 -8.72 -0.93 -2.90
CA VAL A 14 -7.30 -1.32 -2.94
C VAL A 14 -6.50 -0.40 -3.85
N ARG A 15 -7.01 -0.08 -5.04
CA ARG A 15 -6.38 0.86 -5.97
C ARG A 15 -6.24 2.25 -5.35
N TRP A 16 -7.28 2.73 -4.67
CA TRP A 16 -7.26 4.00 -3.95
C TRP A 16 -6.17 4.02 -2.87
N GLN A 17 -6.09 2.99 -2.01
CA GLN A 17 -5.09 2.90 -0.96
C GLN A 17 -3.67 2.85 -1.53
N ARG A 18 -3.42 2.03 -2.55
CA ARG A 18 -2.09 1.92 -3.19
C ARG A 18 -1.66 3.21 -3.88
N ASN A 19 -2.58 3.89 -4.55
CA ASN A 19 -2.28 5.15 -5.21
C ASN A 19 -1.95 6.26 -4.20
N ASN A 20 -2.67 6.33 -3.08
CA ASN A 20 -2.39 7.31 -2.01
C ASN A 20 -1.07 7.02 -1.28
N ALA A 21 -0.66 5.76 -1.18
CA ALA A 21 0.63 5.38 -0.59
C ALA A 21 1.83 5.65 -1.53
N GLN A 22 1.57 5.87 -2.82
CA GLN A 22 2.63 6.06 -3.81
C GLN A 22 3.21 7.48 -3.72
N ALA A 23 4.52 7.59 -3.42
CA ALA A 23 5.22 8.86 -3.24
C ALA A 23 5.33 9.69 -4.53
N GLY A 24 5.37 9.06 -5.70
CA GLY A 24 5.39 9.72 -7.00
C GLY A 24 6.65 10.53 -7.30
N THR A 25 7.80 10.13 -6.76
CA THR A 25 9.07 10.86 -6.85
C THR A 25 9.89 10.56 -8.12
N HIS A 26 9.39 9.71 -8.99
CA HIS A 26 10.05 9.35 -10.24
C HIS A 26 10.20 10.58 -11.15
N LYS A 27 11.40 10.77 -11.67
CA LYS A 27 11.75 11.94 -12.49
C LYS A 27 12.81 11.59 -13.52
N VAL A 28 12.70 12.16 -14.70
CA VAL A 28 13.77 12.22 -15.70
C VAL A 28 14.28 13.64 -15.80
N LYS A 29 15.52 13.81 -16.25
CA LYS A 29 16.10 15.13 -16.53
C LYS A 29 15.59 15.64 -17.86
N THR A 30 14.92 16.78 -17.85
CA THR A 30 14.53 17.51 -19.04
C THR A 30 15.72 18.27 -19.63
N ARG A 31 15.59 18.78 -20.86
CA ARG A 31 16.67 19.52 -21.52
C ARG A 31 17.13 20.79 -20.78
N SER A 32 16.27 21.36 -19.95
CA SER A 32 16.61 22.52 -19.11
C SER A 32 17.39 22.15 -17.86
N GLU A 33 17.32 20.88 -17.43
CA GLU A 33 17.99 20.37 -16.23
C GLU A 33 19.31 19.65 -16.54
N THR A 34 19.57 19.36 -17.81
CA THR A 34 20.86 18.79 -18.22
C THR A 34 21.93 19.87 -18.30
N SER A 35 23.08 19.59 -17.71
CA SER A 35 24.22 20.51 -17.74
C SER A 35 24.98 20.38 -19.06
N TYR A 36 24.70 21.26 -19.99
CA TYR A 36 25.36 21.34 -21.29
C TYR A 36 25.52 22.79 -21.72
N SER A 37 26.47 23.03 -22.66
CA SER A 37 26.59 24.32 -23.32
C SER A 37 25.31 24.66 -24.08
N THR A 38 24.80 25.87 -23.86
CA THR A 38 23.66 26.42 -24.61
C THR A 38 24.05 26.93 -25.97
N LYS A 39 25.38 27.01 -26.27
CA LYS A 39 25.91 27.48 -27.54
C LYS A 39 25.40 26.60 -28.69
N LYS A 40 25.10 27.25 -29.82
CA LYS A 40 24.79 26.57 -31.08
C LYS A 40 25.96 25.71 -31.50
N ILE A 41 25.76 24.45 -31.89
CA ILE A 41 26.79 23.46 -32.17
C ILE A 41 27.68 23.91 -33.31
N TYR A 42 27.10 24.46 -34.36
CA TYR A 42 27.81 25.02 -35.53
C TYR A 42 26.95 26.07 -36.24
N ARG A 43 27.53 26.80 -37.20
CA ARG A 43 26.85 27.85 -37.94
C ARG A 43 25.64 27.34 -38.74
N GLN A 44 24.70 28.25 -39.06
CA GLN A 44 23.40 27.92 -39.65
C GLN A 44 23.50 27.33 -41.08
N LYS A 45 24.51 27.73 -41.85
CA LYS A 45 24.72 27.34 -43.24
C LYS A 45 26.19 26.99 -43.49
N GLY A 46 26.50 26.26 -44.58
CA GLY A 46 27.86 25.97 -45.04
C GLY A 46 28.56 24.84 -44.31
N THR A 47 27.82 23.92 -43.63
CA THR A 47 28.38 22.75 -42.94
C THR A 47 27.96 21.42 -43.60
N GLY A 48 27.05 21.43 -44.57
CA GLY A 48 26.49 20.24 -45.20
C GLY A 48 25.65 19.32 -44.28
N GLY A 49 25.62 19.63 -42.99
CA GLY A 49 24.85 18.86 -41.99
C GLY A 49 23.50 19.46 -41.65
N ALA A 50 22.67 18.70 -40.93
CA ALA A 50 21.38 19.16 -40.44
C ALA A 50 21.56 20.36 -39.48
N ARG A 51 20.59 21.27 -39.46
CA ARG A 51 20.63 22.45 -38.59
C ARG A 51 20.30 22.07 -37.15
N HIS A 52 21.20 22.40 -36.22
CA HIS A 52 21.03 22.12 -34.78
C HIS A 52 21.24 23.38 -33.93
N GLY A 53 20.56 23.42 -32.80
CA GLY A 53 20.81 24.38 -31.75
C GLY A 53 21.85 23.88 -30.76
N SER A 54 21.48 23.83 -29.49
CA SER A 54 22.34 23.34 -28.39
C SER A 54 22.37 21.82 -28.30
N ARG A 55 23.39 21.28 -27.66
CA ARG A 55 23.63 19.84 -27.51
C ARG A 55 22.74 19.16 -26.48
N ASN A 56 21.98 19.91 -25.69
CA ASN A 56 21.02 19.37 -24.72
C ASN A 56 19.70 18.92 -25.36
N ALA A 57 19.52 19.08 -26.66
CA ALA A 57 18.31 18.65 -27.35
C ALA A 57 18.11 17.13 -27.24
N PRO A 58 16.85 16.66 -27.11
CA PRO A 58 16.54 15.22 -26.93
C PRO A 58 17.04 14.29 -28.05
N ILE A 59 17.30 14.84 -29.22
CA ILE A 59 17.82 14.09 -30.37
C ILE A 59 19.26 13.59 -30.20
N PHE A 60 20.02 14.23 -29.31
CA PHE A 60 21.42 13.87 -29.10
C PHE A 60 21.58 12.85 -27.97
N ARG A 61 22.62 12.02 -28.04
CA ARG A 61 23.05 11.17 -26.93
C ARG A 61 23.34 12.03 -25.71
N LYS A 62 22.82 11.60 -24.55
CA LYS A 62 22.88 12.33 -23.27
C LYS A 62 22.14 13.67 -23.30
N GLY A 63 21.33 13.98 -24.31
CA GLY A 63 20.39 15.08 -24.28
C GLY A 63 19.26 14.86 -23.27
N GLY A 64 18.46 15.90 -23.01
CA GLY A 64 17.34 15.80 -22.10
C GLY A 64 16.24 14.88 -22.64
N ILE A 65 15.45 14.30 -21.74
CA ILE A 65 14.30 13.47 -22.09
C ILE A 65 13.03 14.34 -22.13
N TYR A 66 12.20 14.15 -23.14
CA TYR A 66 10.89 14.82 -23.24
C TYR A 66 9.77 13.81 -23.02
N LYS A 67 8.62 14.28 -22.49
CA LYS A 67 7.46 13.45 -22.14
C LYS A 67 7.76 12.26 -21.23
N GLY A 68 8.87 12.31 -20.48
CA GLY A 68 9.19 11.32 -19.48
C GLY A 68 8.44 11.54 -18.16
N PRO A 69 8.57 10.64 -17.18
CA PRO A 69 7.93 10.78 -15.89
C PRO A 69 8.41 12.02 -15.16
N THR A 70 7.47 12.73 -14.55
CA THR A 70 7.71 13.89 -13.68
C THR A 70 7.12 13.61 -12.30
N PRO A 71 7.68 14.19 -11.22
CA PRO A 71 7.11 14.06 -9.89
C PRO A 71 5.67 14.54 -9.88
N ARG A 72 4.78 13.66 -9.39
CA ARG A 72 3.34 13.98 -9.27
C ARG A 72 2.70 13.18 -8.15
N SER A 73 1.65 13.70 -7.56
CA SER A 73 0.77 12.91 -6.71
C SER A 73 -0.03 11.91 -7.55
N HIS A 74 -0.15 10.67 -7.05
CA HIS A 74 -1.03 9.63 -7.59
C HIS A 74 -2.32 9.51 -6.78
N GLY A 75 -2.42 10.25 -5.67
CA GLY A 75 -3.58 10.24 -4.80
C GLY A 75 -4.84 10.73 -5.50
N HIS A 76 -5.95 10.15 -5.13
CA HIS A 76 -7.29 10.59 -5.53
C HIS A 76 -8.27 10.30 -4.40
N ASP A 77 -9.42 10.98 -4.42
CA ASP A 77 -10.44 10.80 -3.42
C ASP A 77 -11.39 9.64 -3.76
N LEU A 78 -11.85 8.96 -2.71
CA LEU A 78 -12.89 7.95 -2.78
C LEU A 78 -13.96 8.28 -1.74
N PRO A 79 -15.26 8.29 -2.08
CA PRO A 79 -16.33 8.61 -1.14
C PRO A 79 -16.27 7.75 0.13
N LYS A 80 -16.49 8.37 1.29
CA LYS A 80 -16.45 7.69 2.60
C LYS A 80 -17.37 6.46 2.65
N LYS A 81 -18.57 6.55 2.05
CA LYS A 81 -19.53 5.44 1.96
C LYS A 81 -18.95 4.24 1.18
N VAL A 82 -18.22 4.49 0.09
CA VAL A 82 -17.60 3.41 -0.70
C VAL A 82 -16.45 2.76 0.07
N ARG A 83 -15.63 3.54 0.79
CA ARG A 83 -14.56 3.01 1.66
C ARG A 83 -15.12 2.12 2.77
N LYS A 84 -16.19 2.57 3.43
CA LYS A 84 -16.92 1.81 4.46
C LYS A 84 -17.48 0.50 3.89
N LEU A 85 -18.17 0.58 2.76
CA LEU A 85 -18.71 -0.59 2.06
C LEU A 85 -17.62 -1.57 1.65
N GLY A 86 -16.46 -1.07 1.16
CA GLY A 86 -15.31 -1.90 0.84
C GLY A 86 -14.77 -2.69 2.03
N LEU A 87 -14.70 -2.07 3.21
CA LEU A 87 -14.28 -2.76 4.43
C LEU A 87 -15.28 -3.86 4.83
N MET A 88 -16.58 -3.59 4.74
CA MET A 88 -17.62 -4.60 4.98
C MET A 88 -17.49 -5.78 4.04
N HIS A 89 -17.27 -5.55 2.75
CA HIS A 89 -17.06 -6.63 1.76
C HIS A 89 -15.77 -7.41 1.98
N ALA A 90 -14.69 -6.77 2.44
CA ALA A 90 -13.43 -7.45 2.75
C ALA A 90 -13.59 -8.41 3.93
N LEU A 91 -14.25 -7.97 5.00
CA LEU A 91 -14.57 -8.81 6.16
C LEU A 91 -15.51 -9.97 5.78
N SER A 92 -16.54 -9.69 4.97
CA SER A 92 -17.46 -10.71 4.48
C SER A 92 -16.77 -11.73 3.57
N ALA A 93 -15.81 -11.32 2.76
CA ALA A 93 -15.04 -12.23 1.92
C ALA A 93 -14.22 -13.20 2.76
N LYS A 94 -13.55 -12.71 3.82
CA LYS A 94 -12.79 -13.55 4.76
C LYS A 94 -13.69 -14.50 5.55
N ALA A 95 -14.84 -14.02 6.01
CA ALA A 95 -15.82 -14.87 6.71
C ALA A 95 -16.36 -15.98 5.79
N LYS A 96 -16.73 -15.65 4.53
CA LYS A 96 -17.24 -16.62 3.55
C LYS A 96 -16.17 -17.66 3.16
N ALA A 97 -14.90 -17.27 3.08
CA ALA A 97 -13.79 -18.19 2.79
C ALA A 97 -13.40 -19.09 3.98
N GLY A 98 -13.95 -18.86 5.18
CA GLY A 98 -13.53 -19.56 6.39
C GLY A 98 -12.14 -19.14 6.91
N GLU A 99 -11.64 -18.02 6.44
CA GLU A 99 -10.31 -17.49 6.79
C GLU A 99 -10.37 -16.45 7.92
N LEU A 100 -11.52 -16.31 8.58
CA LEU A 100 -11.72 -15.40 9.70
C LEU A 100 -11.77 -16.21 11.00
N VAL A 101 -10.91 -15.87 11.95
CA VAL A 101 -10.81 -16.48 13.28
C VAL A 101 -11.08 -15.41 14.33
N VAL A 102 -11.86 -15.74 15.35
CA VAL A 102 -12.10 -14.85 16.49
C VAL A 102 -11.42 -15.44 17.72
N ILE A 103 -10.64 -14.61 18.40
CA ILE A 103 -9.94 -14.96 19.65
C ILE A 103 -10.44 -14.04 20.78
N GLU A 104 -10.23 -14.45 22.02
CA GLU A 104 -10.60 -13.62 23.17
C GLU A 104 -9.74 -12.38 23.24
N ASP A 105 -8.43 -12.56 23.41
CA ASP A 105 -7.45 -11.50 23.54
C ASP A 105 -6.14 -11.84 22.80
N ALA A 106 -5.43 -10.81 22.36
CA ALA A 106 -4.11 -10.91 21.74
C ALA A 106 -3.04 -10.48 22.76
N THR A 107 -2.66 -11.36 23.67
CA THR A 107 -1.65 -11.08 24.70
C THR A 107 -0.41 -11.93 24.53
N ALA A 108 0.77 -11.36 24.76
CA ALA A 108 2.05 -12.06 24.77
C ALA A 108 3.02 -11.41 25.74
N ALA A 109 3.92 -12.21 26.31
CA ALA A 109 4.96 -11.75 27.23
C ALA A 109 6.14 -11.00 26.58
N GLY A 110 5.98 -10.53 25.32
CA GLY A 110 6.99 -9.77 24.58
C GLY A 110 8.13 -10.60 23.98
N LYS A 111 8.10 -11.94 24.12
CA LYS A 111 9.10 -12.82 23.52
C LYS A 111 8.64 -13.38 22.18
N THR A 112 9.34 -13.00 21.12
CA THR A 112 9.06 -13.39 19.73
C THR A 112 9.07 -14.91 19.54
N GLY A 113 10.04 -15.63 20.16
CA GLY A 113 10.16 -17.08 19.99
C GLY A 113 8.98 -17.87 20.55
N ALA A 114 8.35 -17.42 21.65
CA ALA A 114 7.15 -18.05 22.20
C ALA A 114 5.96 -17.84 21.27
N LEU A 115 5.74 -16.59 20.83
CA LEU A 115 4.66 -16.23 19.89
C LEU A 115 4.81 -16.95 18.56
N ALA A 116 6.03 -17.05 18.01
CA ALA A 116 6.28 -17.74 16.75
C ALA A 116 5.90 -19.24 16.79
N ARG A 117 6.13 -19.91 17.92
CA ARG A 117 5.68 -21.31 18.11
C ARG A 117 4.16 -21.40 18.12
N GLN A 118 3.49 -20.55 18.90
CA GLN A 118 2.02 -20.49 18.95
C GLN A 118 1.40 -20.25 17.57
N VAL A 119 1.92 -19.27 16.82
CA VAL A 119 1.46 -18.94 15.45
C VAL A 119 1.64 -20.13 14.51
N LYS A 120 2.75 -20.87 14.65
CA LYS A 120 3.02 -22.07 13.86
C LYS A 120 2.08 -23.22 14.22
N ASP A 121 1.83 -23.43 15.51
CA ASP A 121 0.92 -24.48 16.01
C ASP A 121 -0.52 -24.23 15.57
N LEU A 122 -0.94 -22.95 15.51
CA LEU A 122 -2.22 -22.50 14.98
C LEU A 122 -2.31 -22.56 13.44
N GLY A 123 -1.21 -22.85 12.76
CA GLY A 123 -1.16 -22.90 11.30
C GLY A 123 -1.25 -21.55 10.57
N TRP A 124 -1.04 -20.45 11.27
CA TRP A 124 -1.09 -19.10 10.69
C TRP A 124 0.20 -18.80 9.92
N LYS A 125 0.18 -19.00 8.63
CA LYS A 125 1.33 -18.69 7.75
C LYS A 125 1.46 -17.19 7.49
N ARG A 126 0.34 -16.55 7.15
CA ARG A 126 0.25 -15.12 6.83
C ARG A 126 -1.02 -14.57 7.47
N ALA A 127 -0.89 -14.02 8.67
CA ALA A 127 -2.04 -13.58 9.44
C ALA A 127 -2.03 -12.06 9.69
N LEU A 128 -3.22 -11.47 9.72
CA LEU A 128 -3.46 -10.13 10.22
C LEU A 128 -4.29 -10.22 11.49
N VAL A 129 -3.75 -9.72 12.58
CA VAL A 129 -4.46 -9.61 13.86
C VAL A 129 -5.00 -8.19 13.99
N ILE A 130 -6.30 -8.05 14.20
CA ILE A 130 -6.93 -6.76 14.50
C ILE A 130 -7.45 -6.81 15.92
N ASP A 131 -6.91 -5.91 16.74
CA ASP A 131 -7.27 -5.74 18.13
C ASP A 131 -8.25 -4.57 18.32
N GLY A 132 -8.63 -4.30 19.57
CA GLY A 132 -9.49 -3.19 19.96
C GLY A 132 -8.92 -1.81 19.63
N ALA A 133 -9.21 -0.82 20.45
CA ALA A 133 -8.68 0.53 20.30
C ALA A 133 -7.17 0.60 20.59
N GLU A 134 -6.71 -0.15 21.60
CA GLU A 134 -5.31 -0.24 22.03
C GLU A 134 -4.80 -1.67 21.79
N ILE A 135 -3.56 -1.77 21.34
CA ILE A 135 -2.89 -3.06 21.12
C ILE A 135 -2.02 -3.35 22.34
N ASN A 136 -1.99 -4.61 22.78
CA ASN A 136 -1.05 -5.02 23.80
C ASN A 136 0.40 -4.82 23.33
N GLU A 137 1.18 -3.97 24.02
CA GLU A 137 2.56 -3.65 23.62
C GLU A 137 3.48 -4.88 23.56
N GLY A 138 3.30 -5.82 24.47
CA GLY A 138 4.08 -7.06 24.47
C GLY A 138 3.81 -7.90 23.24
N PHE A 139 2.54 -8.01 22.83
CA PHE A 139 2.13 -8.71 21.62
C PHE A 139 2.64 -7.99 20.36
N ALA A 140 2.48 -6.67 20.27
CA ALA A 140 2.94 -5.87 19.13
C ALA A 140 4.46 -5.99 18.93
N LYS A 141 5.25 -5.86 19.98
CA LYS A 141 6.72 -6.01 19.94
C LYS A 141 7.14 -7.43 19.56
N ALA A 142 6.46 -8.45 20.06
CA ALA A 142 6.76 -9.84 19.72
C ALA A 142 6.39 -10.18 18.26
N ALA A 143 5.27 -9.64 17.77
CA ALA A 143 4.75 -9.89 16.42
C ALA A 143 5.56 -9.15 15.33
N ALA A 144 6.08 -7.95 15.61
CA ALA A 144 6.77 -7.12 14.63
C ALA A 144 7.96 -7.81 13.92
N ASN A 145 8.61 -8.77 14.57
CA ASN A 145 9.74 -9.52 14.00
C ASN A 145 9.33 -10.87 13.38
N ILE A 146 8.05 -11.23 13.37
CA ILE A 146 7.57 -12.48 12.76
C ILE A 146 7.14 -12.18 11.33
N GLU A 147 7.83 -12.76 10.37
CA GLU A 147 7.47 -12.62 8.97
C GLU A 147 6.07 -13.19 8.70
N GLY A 148 5.23 -12.38 8.05
CA GLY A 148 3.87 -12.80 7.74
C GLY A 148 2.81 -12.47 8.77
N LEU A 149 3.18 -12.01 9.97
CA LEU A 149 2.24 -11.59 11.02
C LEU A 149 2.21 -10.07 11.13
N ASP A 150 1.05 -9.47 10.87
CA ASP A 150 0.82 -8.04 11.08
C ASP A 150 -0.21 -7.85 12.19
N VAL A 151 -0.08 -6.76 12.96
CA VAL A 151 -1.00 -6.40 14.03
C VAL A 151 -1.47 -4.96 13.82
N LEU A 152 -2.77 -4.74 13.86
CA LEU A 152 -3.37 -3.42 13.69
C LEU A 152 -4.43 -3.16 14.76
N PRO A 153 -4.56 -1.91 15.24
CA PRO A 153 -5.73 -1.52 16.01
C PRO A 153 -6.97 -1.47 15.11
N SER A 154 -8.16 -1.52 15.66
CA SER A 154 -9.42 -1.44 14.93
C SER A 154 -9.54 -0.21 14.02
N VAL A 155 -8.95 0.93 14.44
CA VAL A 155 -8.90 2.17 13.64
C VAL A 155 -8.00 1.99 12.40
N GLY A 156 -6.93 1.19 12.49
CA GLY A 156 -6.01 0.87 11.39
C GLY A 156 -6.54 -0.15 10.39
N ALA A 157 -7.64 -0.82 10.70
CA ALA A 157 -8.22 -1.84 9.82
C ALA A 157 -8.53 -1.28 8.42
N ASN A 158 -7.98 -1.92 7.40
CA ASN A 158 -8.11 -1.49 6.02
C ASN A 158 -8.21 -2.68 5.04
N VAL A 159 -8.80 -2.42 3.87
CA VAL A 159 -9.10 -3.46 2.87
C VAL A 159 -7.83 -4.11 2.31
N TYR A 160 -6.79 -3.34 2.08
CA TYR A 160 -5.56 -3.85 1.47
C TYR A 160 -4.87 -4.89 2.36
N ASP A 161 -4.68 -4.59 3.65
CA ASP A 161 -4.01 -5.49 4.57
C ASP A 161 -4.85 -6.73 4.87
N ILE A 162 -6.19 -6.59 4.98
CA ILE A 162 -7.11 -7.72 5.15
C ILE A 162 -7.01 -8.71 3.98
N LEU A 163 -6.97 -8.21 2.73
CA LEU A 163 -6.88 -9.06 1.55
C LEU A 163 -5.47 -9.59 1.28
N LYS A 164 -4.44 -8.89 1.76
CA LYS A 164 -3.04 -9.28 1.60
C LYS A 164 -2.67 -10.52 2.42
N ARG A 165 -3.30 -10.72 3.56
CA ARG A 165 -3.04 -11.83 4.47
C ARG A 165 -4.05 -12.96 4.27
N ASP A 166 -3.61 -14.20 4.48
CA ASP A 166 -4.45 -15.38 4.27
C ASP A 166 -5.47 -15.52 5.40
N THR A 167 -5.03 -15.40 6.64
CA THR A 167 -5.90 -15.50 7.82
C THR A 167 -6.12 -14.13 8.44
N LEU A 168 -7.39 -13.81 8.72
CA LEU A 168 -7.80 -12.63 9.48
C LEU A 168 -8.18 -13.06 10.90
N VAL A 169 -7.48 -12.53 11.89
CA VAL A 169 -7.73 -12.81 13.30
C VAL A 169 -8.29 -11.55 13.95
N LEU A 170 -9.42 -11.65 14.59
CA LEU A 170 -10.07 -10.56 15.31
C LEU A 170 -10.13 -10.91 16.80
N THR A 171 -9.79 -9.95 17.67
CA THR A 171 -10.13 -10.07 19.10
C THR A 171 -11.61 -9.73 19.31
N LYS A 172 -12.21 -10.16 20.43
CA LYS A 172 -13.59 -9.78 20.78
C LYS A 172 -13.74 -8.25 20.80
N ALA A 173 -12.81 -7.55 21.43
CA ALA A 173 -12.77 -6.08 21.45
C ALA A 173 -12.64 -5.48 20.05
N GLY A 174 -11.84 -6.12 19.16
CA GLY A 174 -11.69 -5.73 17.76
C GLY A 174 -12.99 -5.87 16.97
N VAL A 175 -13.77 -6.93 17.18
CA VAL A 175 -15.08 -7.13 16.54
C VAL A 175 -16.05 -6.03 16.96
N GLU A 176 -16.20 -5.78 18.25
CA GLU A 176 -17.10 -4.72 18.77
C GLU A 176 -16.73 -3.33 18.22
N ALA A 177 -15.46 -3.00 18.23
CA ALA A 177 -14.96 -1.73 17.68
C ALA A 177 -15.21 -1.60 16.17
N LEU A 178 -15.02 -2.68 15.40
CA LEU A 178 -15.30 -2.69 13.96
C LEU A 178 -16.81 -2.57 13.68
N GLU A 179 -17.65 -3.24 14.46
CA GLU A 179 -19.11 -3.09 14.33
C GLU A 179 -19.57 -1.65 14.62
N ALA A 180 -19.07 -1.04 15.68
CA ALA A 180 -19.37 0.36 16.01
C ALA A 180 -18.92 1.32 14.89
N ARG A 181 -17.77 1.07 14.28
CA ARG A 181 -17.24 1.86 13.14
C ARG A 181 -18.05 1.67 11.86
N LEU A 182 -18.68 0.50 11.69
CA LEU A 182 -19.40 0.11 10.47
C LEU A 182 -20.92 0.29 10.58
N LYS A 183 -21.45 0.67 11.71
CA LYS A 183 -22.82 1.19 11.86
C LYS A 183 -22.88 2.63 11.38
#